data_2cc52270125221f91bc28d1797a58c82
#
_entry.id   2cc52270125221f91bc28d1797a58c82
#
_cell.length_a   1.000
_cell.length_b   1.000
_cell.length_c   1.000
_cell.angle_alpha   90.00
_cell.angle_beta   90.00
_cell.angle_gamma   90.00
#
_symmetry.space_group_name_H-M   'P 1'
#
loop_
_entity.id
_entity.type
_entity.pdbx_description
1 polymer ?
#
loop_
_entity_poly.entity_id
_entity_poly.type
_entity_poly.pdbx_seq_one_letter_code
_entity_poly.pdbx_strand_id
1 'polypeptide(L)'
;EVYIYFPGGFGTLDEFFEIATLVQTKKIRKVPIILYGKDFWEPLLNFIQKTVYKEHAAIDEKDMKLYTVVDSVDEAYDYVIANVTC
;
A
#
# COMPACT_ATOMS: atom_id res chain seq x y z
N GLU A 1 -10.10 -10.76 -3.37
CA GLU A 1 -10.04 -9.43 -3.97
C GLU A 1 -8.67 -8.81 -3.73
N VAL A 2 -8.11 -8.16 -4.76
CA VAL A 2 -6.77 -7.57 -4.71
C VAL A 2 -6.84 -6.19 -5.35
N TYR A 3 -6.16 -5.23 -4.77
CA TYR A 3 -6.05 -3.89 -5.35
C TYR A 3 -4.63 -3.68 -5.85
N ILE A 4 -4.49 -3.32 -7.12
CA ILE A 4 -3.19 -3.05 -7.73
C ILE A 4 -3.22 -1.64 -8.31
N TYR A 5 -2.24 -0.82 -7.90
CA TYR A 5 -2.15 0.56 -8.35
C TYR A 5 -0.85 0.77 -9.11
N PHE A 6 -0.98 1.33 -10.30
CA PHE A 6 0.16 1.65 -11.17
C PHE A 6 0.53 3.11 -11.03
N PRO A 7 1.72 3.53 -11.50
CA PRO A 7 2.08 4.95 -11.51
C PRO A 7 1.00 5.77 -12.19
N GLY A 8 0.69 6.94 -11.61
CA GLY A 8 -0.36 7.80 -12.15
C GLY A 8 -0.34 9.16 -11.48
N GLY A 9 -1.44 9.87 -11.55
CA GLY A 9 -1.57 11.19 -10.99
C GLY A 9 -2.35 11.22 -9.68
N PHE A 10 -2.99 12.35 -9.42
CA PHE A 10 -3.73 12.54 -8.16
C PHE A 10 -4.84 11.53 -7.98
N GLY A 11 -5.50 11.10 -9.07
CA GLY A 11 -6.56 10.11 -8.96
C GLY A 11 -6.07 8.78 -8.43
N THR A 12 -4.91 8.31 -8.91
CA THR A 12 -4.30 7.08 -8.42
C THR A 12 -3.93 7.19 -6.95
N LEU A 13 -3.32 8.32 -6.55
CA LEU A 13 -2.95 8.53 -5.16
C LEU A 13 -4.18 8.60 -4.27
N ASP A 14 -5.23 9.25 -4.75
CA ASP A 14 -6.49 9.34 -4.01
C ASP A 14 -7.08 7.96 -3.76
N GLU A 15 -7.13 7.13 -4.80
CA GLU A 15 -7.66 5.76 -4.66
C GLU A 15 -6.83 4.92 -3.70
N PHE A 16 -5.50 5.04 -3.77
CA PHE A 16 -4.64 4.29 -2.86
C PHE A 16 -4.88 4.73 -1.41
N PHE A 17 -4.89 6.03 -1.16
CA PHE A 17 -5.09 6.51 0.20
C PHE A 17 -6.47 6.18 0.73
N GLU A 18 -7.47 6.17 -0.12
CA GLU A 18 -8.82 5.80 0.30
C GLU A 18 -8.87 4.34 0.76
N ILE A 19 -8.36 3.41 -0.05
CA ILE A 19 -8.40 2.00 0.31
C ILE A 19 -7.54 1.73 1.54
N ALA A 20 -6.36 2.35 1.62
CA ALA A 20 -5.47 2.17 2.76
C ALA A 20 -6.13 2.65 4.05
N THR A 21 -6.83 3.77 3.98
CA THR A 21 -7.54 4.32 5.15
C THR A 21 -8.69 3.41 5.58
N LEU A 22 -9.44 2.88 4.63
CA LEU A 22 -10.55 1.98 4.95
C LEU A 22 -10.07 0.71 5.64
N VAL A 23 -8.95 0.15 5.18
CA VAL A 23 -8.37 -1.03 5.82
C VAL A 23 -7.79 -0.67 7.17
N GLN A 24 -7.05 0.45 7.26
CA GLN A 24 -6.44 0.89 8.50
C GLN A 24 -7.48 1.10 9.60
N THR A 25 -8.59 1.73 9.26
CA THR A 25 -9.64 2.03 10.23
C THR A 25 -10.61 0.86 10.42
N LYS A 26 -10.34 -0.27 9.79
CA LYS A 26 -11.13 -1.50 9.90
C LYS A 26 -12.57 -1.33 9.42
N LYS A 27 -12.81 -0.38 8.52
CA LYS A 27 -14.13 -0.22 7.91
C LYS A 27 -14.38 -1.28 6.86
N ILE A 28 -13.31 -1.83 6.27
CA ILE A 28 -13.40 -3.02 5.43
C ILE A 28 -12.35 -4.00 5.92
N ARG A 29 -12.49 -5.28 5.56
CA ARG A 29 -11.51 -6.27 5.96
C ARG A 29 -10.23 -6.10 5.17
N LYS A 30 -9.12 -6.59 5.72
CA LYS A 30 -7.82 -6.51 5.08
C LYS A 30 -7.83 -7.23 3.74
N VAL A 31 -7.32 -6.57 2.71
CA VAL A 31 -7.15 -7.12 1.38
C VAL A 31 -5.74 -6.81 0.91
N PRO A 32 -5.16 -7.64 0.01
CA PRO A 32 -3.83 -7.33 -0.53
C PRO A 32 -3.86 -6.03 -1.32
N ILE A 33 -2.90 -5.15 -1.05
CA ILE A 33 -2.74 -3.89 -1.77
C ILE A 33 -1.34 -3.90 -2.36
N ILE A 34 -1.25 -3.78 -3.68
CA ILE A 34 0.00 -3.87 -4.41
C ILE A 34 0.26 -2.55 -5.13
N LEU A 35 1.44 -2.00 -4.92
CA LEU A 35 1.89 -0.78 -5.59
C LEU A 35 2.94 -1.17 -6.61
N TYR A 36 2.62 -1.05 -7.89
CA TYR A 36 3.50 -1.49 -8.96
C TYR A 36 4.37 -0.34 -9.44
N GLY A 37 5.70 -0.55 -9.43
CA GLY A 37 6.66 0.46 -9.87
C GLY A 37 7.38 1.12 -8.70
N LYS A 38 8.51 0.54 -8.27
CA LYS A 38 9.26 1.04 -7.12
C LYS A 38 9.70 2.49 -7.31
N ASP A 39 10.16 2.84 -8.51
CA ASP A 39 10.66 4.19 -8.76
C ASP A 39 9.59 5.25 -8.51
N PHE A 40 8.34 4.92 -8.78
CA PHE A 40 7.24 5.86 -8.56
C PHE A 40 6.81 5.90 -7.11
N TRP A 41 6.67 4.73 -6.48
CA TRP A 41 6.04 4.63 -5.16
C TRP A 41 6.99 4.84 -3.99
N GLU A 42 8.26 4.45 -4.12
CA GLU A 42 9.19 4.51 -2.97
C GLU A 42 9.39 5.90 -2.40
N PRO A 43 9.51 6.97 -3.20
CA PRO A 43 9.64 8.30 -2.61
C PRO A 43 8.46 8.68 -1.72
N LEU A 44 7.24 8.32 -2.13
CA LEU A 44 6.06 8.59 -1.33
C LEU A 44 6.07 7.75 -0.05
N LEU A 45 6.42 6.48 -0.15
CA LEU A 45 6.44 5.60 1.00
C LEU A 45 7.54 5.99 1.98
N ASN A 46 8.67 6.48 1.48
CA ASN A 46 9.72 7.02 2.33
C ASN A 46 9.24 8.24 3.10
N PHE A 47 8.47 9.11 2.46
CA PHE A 47 7.86 10.25 3.13
C PHE A 47 6.93 9.79 4.24
N ILE A 48 6.09 8.79 3.95
CA ILE A 48 5.15 8.27 4.94
C ILE A 48 5.90 7.69 6.13
N GLN A 49 6.93 6.89 5.88
CA GLN A 49 7.70 6.28 6.95
C GLN A 49 8.44 7.32 7.79
N LYS A 50 9.09 8.27 7.14
CA LYS A 50 9.94 9.22 7.84
C LYS A 50 9.14 10.31 8.51
N THR A 51 8.18 10.88 7.81
CA THR A 51 7.49 12.08 8.26
C THR A 51 6.17 11.75 8.95
N VAL A 52 5.32 10.97 8.31
CA VAL A 52 4.00 10.69 8.85
C VAL A 52 4.08 9.77 10.05
N TYR A 53 4.93 8.76 9.98
CA TYR A 53 5.07 7.80 11.08
C TYR A 53 6.07 8.28 12.14
N LYS A 54 7.35 8.47 11.74
CA LYS A 54 8.39 8.72 12.75
C LYS A 54 8.35 10.10 13.35
N GLU A 55 8.11 11.14 12.55
CA GLU A 55 8.14 12.50 13.07
C GLU A 55 6.82 12.91 13.72
N HIS A 56 5.69 12.49 13.17
CA HIS A 56 4.39 12.96 13.62
C HIS A 56 3.54 11.89 14.29
N ALA A 57 3.94 10.62 14.18
CA ALA A 57 3.21 9.50 14.79
C ALA A 57 1.72 9.52 14.41
N ALA A 58 1.41 9.94 13.19
CA ALA A 58 0.03 10.02 12.72
C ALA A 58 -0.53 8.66 12.33
N ILE A 59 0.34 7.66 12.14
CA ILE A 59 -0.05 6.27 11.86
C ILE A 59 0.82 5.35 12.71
N ASP A 60 0.43 4.09 12.79
CA ASP A 60 1.17 3.07 13.52
C ASP A 60 2.11 2.30 12.60
N GLU A 61 3.10 1.63 13.16
CA GLU A 61 4.04 0.82 12.38
C GLU A 61 3.31 -0.23 11.54
N LYS A 62 2.28 -0.87 12.10
CA LYS A 62 1.52 -1.90 11.38
C LYS A 62 0.83 -1.34 10.14
N ASP A 63 0.53 -0.04 10.12
CA ASP A 63 -0.15 0.57 8.98
C ASP A 63 0.73 0.60 7.74
N MET A 64 2.05 0.61 7.92
CA MET A 64 2.99 0.58 6.80
C MET A 64 3.13 -0.80 6.18
N LYS A 65 2.50 -1.81 6.77
CA LYS A 65 2.51 -3.19 6.26
C LYS A 65 1.22 -3.55 5.53
N LEU A 66 0.34 -2.57 5.32
CA LEU A 66 -0.93 -2.80 4.63
C LEU A 66 -0.75 -3.00 3.12
N TYR A 67 0.42 -2.62 2.60
CA TYR A 67 0.68 -2.66 1.16
C TYR A 67 2.08 -3.19 0.90
N THR A 68 2.35 -3.56 -0.35
CA THR A 68 3.69 -3.93 -0.79
C THR A 68 4.01 -3.27 -2.12
N VAL A 69 5.30 -3.04 -2.39
CA VAL A 69 5.76 -2.47 -3.64
C VAL A 69 6.44 -3.56 -4.45
N VAL A 70 6.08 -3.66 -5.72
CA VAL A 70 6.65 -4.67 -6.61
C VAL A 70 7.06 -4.03 -7.93
N ASP A 71 7.95 -4.72 -8.67
CA ASP A 71 8.40 -4.29 -9.99
C ASP A 71 8.12 -5.32 -11.07
N SER A 72 7.51 -6.45 -10.73
CA SER A 72 7.23 -7.48 -11.70
C SER A 72 5.92 -8.18 -11.41
N VAL A 73 5.39 -8.83 -12.42
CA VAL A 73 4.18 -9.65 -12.28
C VAL A 73 4.45 -10.81 -11.32
N ASP A 74 5.64 -11.39 -11.37
CA ASP A 74 5.99 -12.52 -10.49
C ASP A 74 5.98 -12.10 -9.04
N GLU A 75 6.54 -10.93 -8.72
CA GLU A 75 6.50 -10.43 -7.35
C GLU A 75 5.07 -10.19 -6.87
N ALA A 76 4.23 -9.62 -7.74
CA ALA A 76 2.84 -9.38 -7.41
C ALA A 76 2.11 -10.70 -7.15
N TYR A 77 2.35 -11.70 -8.00
CA TYR A 77 1.74 -13.02 -7.86
C TYR A 77 2.14 -13.67 -6.54
N ASP A 78 3.43 -13.64 -6.22
CA ASP A 78 3.93 -14.23 -4.98
C ASP A 78 3.30 -13.57 -3.75
N TYR A 79 3.13 -12.26 -3.80
CA TYR A 79 2.51 -11.54 -2.69
C TYR A 79 1.04 -11.94 -2.54
N VAL A 80 0.32 -12.05 -3.65
CA VAL A 80 -1.09 -12.44 -3.60
C VAL A 80 -1.24 -13.84 -3.02
N ILE A 81 -0.42 -14.80 -3.49
CA ILE A 81 -0.47 -16.17 -3.00
C ILE A 81 -0.18 -16.23 -1.49
N ALA A 82 0.77 -15.42 -1.02
CA ALA A 82 1.14 -15.43 0.39
C ALA A 82 0.09 -14.77 1.29
N ASN A 83 -0.77 -13.90 0.75
CA ASN A 83 -1.67 -13.08 1.54
C ASN A 83 -3.15 -13.35 1.28
N VAL A 84 -3.48 -14.26 0.37
CA VAL A 84 -4.87 -14.66 0.14
C VAL A 84 -5.16 -15.86 1.04
N THR A 85 -6.22 -15.74 1.83
CA THR A 85 -6.70 -16.85 2.65
C THR A 85 -7.90 -17.49 1.96
N CYS A 86 -7.85 -18.79 1.84
CA CYS A 86 -8.96 -19.55 1.27
C CYS A 86 -9.94 -19.97 2.34
#